data_594f623f4ea6dd5677746507a6df3180
#
_entry.id   594f623f4ea6dd5677746507a6df3180
#
_cell.length_a   1.000
_cell.length_b   1.000
_cell.length_c   1.000
_cell.angle_alpha   90.00
_cell.angle_beta   90.00
_cell.angle_gamma   90.00
#
_symmetry.space_group_name_H-M   'P 1'
#
loop_
_entity.id
_entity.type
_entity.pdbx_description
1 polymer ?
#
loop_
_entity_poly.entity_id
_entity_poly.type
_entity_poly.pdbx_seq_one_letter_code
_entity_poly.pdbx_strand_id
1 'polypeptide(L)'
;LGIVVGFIALFMKENIFAKKYSKLALLLCFLTTGIFIYIGGTNFHYYSLPLSIFIIIGISLLLKIYPFKIKWYTYFFVLSILIPLTFKLSSNTLMLKKKNSDYAQIIFSDIIKQNNDKSLLNYGFLDGGFYLEAEVIPKYYYFMKNNIPYKNYPEMMDEQDRYVDEAKVNFIIVKNTISKKRIDKIRKNYHEIKRHTQTNNLKQTTTYILYKKNKS
;
A
#
# COMPACT_ATOMS: atom_id res chain seq x y z
N LEU A 1 -3.72 -17.48 -12.52
CA LEU A 1 -3.53 -18.88 -12.90
C LEU A 1 -3.90 -19.81 -11.75
N GLY A 2 -3.31 -19.68 -10.53
CA GLY A 2 -3.55 -20.58 -9.40
C GLY A 2 -5.01 -20.64 -8.93
N ILE A 3 -5.75 -19.54 -8.96
CA ILE A 3 -7.19 -19.51 -8.64
C ILE A 3 -7.99 -20.33 -9.67
N VAL A 4 -7.64 -20.20 -10.95
CA VAL A 4 -8.27 -20.96 -12.04
C VAL A 4 -7.98 -22.46 -11.89
N VAL A 5 -6.74 -22.82 -11.57
CA VAL A 5 -6.35 -24.22 -11.29
C VAL A 5 -7.09 -24.78 -10.09
N GLY A 6 -7.22 -24.02 -8.99
CA GLY A 6 -8.02 -24.39 -7.83
C GLY A 6 -9.49 -24.57 -8.16
N PHE A 7 -10.04 -23.72 -9.01
CA PHE A 7 -11.43 -23.78 -9.45
C PHE A 7 -11.68 -25.00 -10.35
N ILE A 8 -10.78 -25.28 -11.31
CA ILE A 8 -10.87 -26.47 -12.16
C ILE A 8 -10.81 -27.74 -11.33
N ALA A 9 -9.92 -27.80 -10.32
CA ALA A 9 -9.81 -28.94 -9.42
C ALA A 9 -11.11 -29.22 -8.65
N LEU A 10 -11.92 -28.20 -8.34
CA LEU A 10 -13.25 -28.35 -7.71
C LEU A 10 -14.25 -29.13 -8.58
N PHE A 11 -14.12 -29.05 -9.90
CA PHE A 11 -15.02 -29.71 -10.85
C PHE A 11 -14.53 -31.10 -11.33
N MET A 12 -13.27 -31.44 -11.01
CA MET A 12 -12.70 -32.75 -11.38
C MET A 12 -13.06 -33.80 -10.34
N LYS A 13 -13.80 -34.79 -10.62
CA LYS A 13 -14.21 -36.00 -9.85
C LYS A 13 -14.75 -35.79 -8.44
N GLU A 14 -15.97 -36.26 -8.19
CA GLU A 14 -16.68 -36.15 -6.91
C GLU A 14 -15.98 -36.87 -5.74
N ASN A 15 -15.24 -37.94 -5.99
CA ASN A 15 -14.63 -38.82 -4.99
C ASN A 15 -13.42 -38.22 -4.25
N ILE A 16 -13.01 -36.98 -4.56
CA ILE A 16 -11.87 -36.31 -3.91
C ILE A 16 -12.26 -35.80 -2.51
N PHE A 17 -13.53 -35.49 -2.31
CA PHE A 17 -14.03 -34.93 -1.05
C PHE A 17 -14.55 -36.05 -0.13
N ALA A 18 -14.15 -36.01 1.15
CA ALA A 18 -14.55 -36.97 2.14
C ALA A 18 -16.07 -36.96 2.45
N LYS A 19 -16.74 -35.82 2.19
CA LYS A 19 -18.18 -35.63 2.44
C LYS A 19 -18.89 -35.07 1.22
N LYS A 20 -20.12 -35.49 0.99
CA LYS A 20 -20.99 -35.13 -0.14
C LYS A 20 -21.07 -33.60 -0.42
N TYR A 21 -21.13 -32.81 0.66
CA TYR A 21 -21.33 -31.36 0.54
C TYR A 21 -20.05 -30.51 0.59
N SER A 22 -18.87 -31.13 0.76
CA SER A 22 -17.61 -30.39 0.89
C SER A 22 -17.27 -29.58 -0.37
N LYS A 23 -17.61 -30.09 -1.54
CA LYS A 23 -17.42 -29.39 -2.82
C LYS A 23 -18.27 -28.12 -2.91
N LEU A 24 -19.56 -28.24 -2.56
CA LEU A 24 -20.47 -27.10 -2.55
C LEU A 24 -20.05 -26.05 -1.51
N ALA A 25 -19.71 -26.48 -0.29
CA ALA A 25 -19.21 -25.59 0.75
C ALA A 25 -17.97 -24.80 0.31
N LEU A 26 -16.99 -25.48 -0.32
CA LEU A 26 -15.79 -24.84 -0.81
C LEU A 26 -16.08 -23.83 -1.94
N LEU A 27 -17.01 -24.16 -2.84
CA LEU A 27 -17.47 -23.26 -3.89
C LEU A 27 -18.16 -22.01 -3.29
N LEU A 28 -19.05 -22.21 -2.32
CA LEU A 28 -19.74 -21.11 -1.63
C LEU A 28 -18.73 -20.22 -0.90
N CYS A 29 -17.77 -20.81 -0.19
CA CYS A 29 -16.70 -20.04 0.45
C CYS A 29 -15.88 -19.21 -0.56
N PHE A 30 -15.56 -19.76 -1.71
CA PHE A 30 -14.85 -19.04 -2.76
C PHE A 30 -15.67 -17.86 -3.29
N LEU A 31 -16.94 -18.09 -3.61
CA LEU A 31 -17.83 -17.06 -4.16
C LEU A 31 -18.10 -15.96 -3.13
N THR A 32 -18.41 -16.32 -1.88
CA THR A 32 -18.65 -15.35 -0.81
C THR A 32 -17.41 -14.54 -0.51
N THR A 33 -16.23 -15.15 -0.44
CA THR A 33 -14.96 -14.44 -0.27
C THR A 33 -14.75 -13.44 -1.42
N GLY A 34 -14.98 -13.85 -2.67
CA GLY A 34 -14.88 -12.97 -3.84
C GLY A 34 -15.84 -11.78 -3.77
N ILE A 35 -17.10 -12.02 -3.40
CA ILE A 35 -18.11 -10.97 -3.23
C ILE A 35 -17.68 -9.98 -2.14
N PHE A 36 -17.31 -10.46 -0.95
CA PHE A 36 -16.93 -9.60 0.18
C PHE A 36 -15.66 -8.79 -0.08
N ILE A 37 -14.71 -9.31 -0.84
CA ILE A 37 -13.50 -8.57 -1.23
C ILE A 37 -13.84 -7.33 -2.06
N TYR A 38 -14.83 -7.43 -2.96
CA TYR A 38 -15.11 -6.38 -3.94
C TYR A 38 -16.32 -5.50 -3.59
N ILE A 39 -17.14 -5.87 -2.60
CA ILE A 39 -18.34 -5.10 -2.21
C ILE A 39 -18.00 -3.74 -1.60
N GLY A 40 -16.79 -3.55 -1.09
CA GLY A 40 -16.32 -2.32 -0.45
C GLY A 40 -15.94 -1.17 -1.39
N GLY A 41 -15.99 -1.35 -2.71
CA GLY A 41 -15.92 -0.29 -3.71
C GLY A 41 -14.55 0.29 -4.04
N THR A 42 -13.48 -0.01 -3.31
CA THR A 42 -12.10 0.44 -3.62
C THR A 42 -11.21 -0.76 -3.95
N ASN A 43 -10.67 -0.78 -5.15
CA ASN A 43 -9.90 -1.92 -5.66
C ASN A 43 -8.41 -1.76 -5.31
N PHE A 44 -7.98 -2.27 -4.17
CA PHE A 44 -6.56 -2.39 -3.84
C PHE A 44 -6.03 -3.78 -4.19
N HIS A 45 -4.82 -3.86 -4.75
CA HIS A 45 -4.22 -5.13 -5.19
C HIS A 45 -4.11 -6.18 -4.07
N TYR A 46 -3.96 -5.77 -2.82
CA TYR A 46 -3.88 -6.68 -1.69
C TYR A 46 -5.23 -7.27 -1.25
N TYR A 47 -6.35 -6.74 -1.72
CA TYR A 47 -7.67 -7.29 -1.40
C TYR A 47 -7.88 -8.69 -1.98
N SER A 48 -7.18 -9.04 -3.05
CA SER A 48 -7.21 -10.40 -3.61
C SER A 48 -6.39 -11.43 -2.80
N LEU A 49 -5.61 -10.99 -1.79
CA LEU A 49 -4.76 -11.87 -0.99
C LEU A 49 -5.54 -13.02 -0.30
N PRO A 50 -6.73 -12.82 0.29
CA PRO A 50 -7.51 -13.91 0.86
C PRO A 50 -7.88 -15.01 -0.14
N LEU A 51 -8.02 -14.67 -1.43
CA LEU A 51 -8.27 -15.68 -2.48
C LEU A 51 -7.08 -16.61 -2.73
N SER A 52 -5.87 -16.25 -2.27
CA SER A 52 -4.68 -17.08 -2.45
C SER A 52 -4.75 -18.42 -1.71
N ILE A 53 -5.56 -18.53 -0.66
CA ILE A 53 -5.79 -19.78 0.06
C ILE A 53 -6.37 -20.87 -0.86
N PHE A 54 -7.20 -20.47 -1.83
CA PHE A 54 -7.79 -21.41 -2.78
C PHE A 54 -6.77 -21.96 -3.77
N ILE A 55 -5.62 -21.31 -3.96
CA ILE A 55 -4.49 -21.84 -4.74
C ILE A 55 -3.92 -23.08 -4.04
N ILE A 56 -3.70 -22.98 -2.73
CA ILE A 56 -3.14 -24.07 -1.91
C ILE A 56 -4.11 -25.26 -1.89
N ILE A 57 -5.41 -24.98 -1.70
CA ILE A 57 -6.45 -25.99 -1.73
C ILE A 57 -6.49 -26.67 -3.11
N GLY A 58 -6.46 -25.90 -4.20
CA GLY A 58 -6.45 -26.42 -5.57
C GLY A 58 -5.23 -27.31 -5.86
N ILE A 59 -4.04 -26.89 -5.47
CA ILE A 59 -2.82 -27.69 -5.63
C ILE A 59 -2.92 -28.99 -4.82
N SER A 60 -3.41 -28.92 -3.56
CA SER A 60 -3.59 -30.09 -2.72
C SER A 60 -4.56 -31.11 -3.33
N LEU A 61 -5.65 -30.64 -3.94
CA LEU A 61 -6.61 -31.49 -4.65
C LEU A 61 -5.99 -32.13 -5.90
N LEU A 62 -5.22 -31.38 -6.68
CA LEU A 62 -4.51 -31.92 -7.85
C LEU A 62 -3.49 -32.98 -7.46
N LEU A 63 -2.73 -32.79 -6.39
CA LEU A 63 -1.79 -33.78 -5.88
C LEU A 63 -2.47 -35.05 -5.39
N LYS A 64 -3.71 -34.94 -4.87
CA LYS A 64 -4.52 -36.10 -4.51
C LYS A 64 -5.02 -36.89 -5.73
N ILE A 65 -5.33 -36.21 -6.83
CA ILE A 65 -5.75 -36.85 -8.11
C ILE A 65 -4.58 -37.50 -8.81
N TYR A 66 -3.43 -36.84 -8.80
CA TYR A 66 -2.20 -37.28 -9.45
C TYR A 66 -1.10 -37.45 -8.41
N PRO A 67 -1.01 -38.61 -7.72
CA PRO A 67 0.01 -38.82 -6.70
C PRO A 67 1.40 -38.91 -7.31
N PHE A 68 2.08 -37.81 -7.40
CA PHE A 68 3.48 -37.77 -7.84
C PHE A 68 4.37 -38.29 -6.70
N LYS A 69 5.15 -39.34 -6.94
CA LYS A 69 6.24 -39.71 -6.05
C LYS A 69 7.40 -38.74 -6.23
N ILE A 70 7.28 -37.61 -5.55
CA ILE A 70 8.30 -36.54 -5.61
C ILE A 70 9.46 -36.93 -4.69
N LYS A 71 10.64 -37.10 -5.24
CA LYS A 71 11.86 -37.35 -4.46
C LYS A 71 12.26 -36.05 -3.74
N TRP A 72 12.87 -36.17 -2.56
CA TRP A 72 13.21 -35.04 -1.70
C TRP A 72 14.08 -33.97 -2.42
N TYR A 73 14.98 -34.35 -3.27
CA TYR A 73 15.82 -33.42 -4.05
C TYR A 73 15.02 -32.56 -5.04
N THR A 74 13.85 -33.01 -5.49
CA THR A 74 12.97 -32.21 -6.35
C THR A 74 12.44 -30.99 -5.62
N TYR A 75 12.17 -31.09 -4.31
CA TYR A 75 11.78 -29.92 -3.50
C TYR A 75 12.88 -28.87 -3.46
N PHE A 76 14.12 -29.27 -3.24
CA PHE A 76 15.27 -28.35 -3.26
C PHE A 76 15.46 -27.71 -4.64
N PHE A 77 15.31 -28.48 -5.71
CA PHE A 77 15.38 -27.95 -7.07
C PHE A 77 14.28 -26.92 -7.33
N VAL A 78 13.04 -27.21 -6.96
CA VAL A 78 11.91 -26.28 -7.10
C VAL A 78 12.14 -25.01 -6.25
N LEU A 79 12.57 -25.15 -5.00
CA LEU A 79 12.85 -24.01 -4.12
C LEU A 79 14.00 -23.15 -4.65
N SER A 80 15.05 -23.77 -5.20
CA SER A 80 16.18 -23.05 -5.79
C SER A 80 15.78 -22.17 -6.98
N ILE A 81 14.70 -22.50 -7.66
CA ILE A 81 14.12 -21.69 -8.74
C ILE A 81 13.12 -20.66 -8.18
N LEU A 82 12.22 -21.09 -7.28
CA LEU A 82 11.15 -20.23 -6.77
C LEU A 82 11.66 -19.09 -5.92
N ILE A 83 12.69 -19.31 -5.09
CA ILE A 83 13.25 -18.28 -4.24
C ILE A 83 13.82 -17.12 -5.07
N PRO A 84 14.77 -17.32 -6.00
CA PRO A 84 15.26 -16.24 -6.85
C PRO A 84 14.19 -15.57 -7.70
N LEU A 85 13.21 -16.37 -8.20
CA LEU A 85 12.10 -15.85 -8.97
C LEU A 85 11.21 -14.92 -8.14
N THR A 86 10.90 -15.29 -6.90
CA THR A 86 10.14 -14.46 -5.97
C THR A 86 10.87 -13.15 -5.69
N PHE A 87 12.18 -13.21 -5.44
CA PHE A 87 13.00 -12.00 -5.26
C PHE A 87 13.00 -11.11 -6.52
N LYS A 88 13.12 -11.71 -7.71
CA LYS A 88 13.12 -10.97 -8.98
C LYS A 88 11.77 -10.30 -9.26
N LEU A 89 10.67 -10.96 -8.95
CA LEU A 89 9.31 -10.47 -9.21
C LEU A 89 8.76 -9.57 -8.10
N SER A 90 9.36 -9.57 -6.91
CA SER A 90 8.91 -8.75 -5.78
C SER A 90 9.22 -7.28 -6.03
N SER A 91 8.19 -6.44 -5.98
CA SER A 91 8.35 -4.98 -6.02
C SER A 91 9.17 -4.45 -4.85
N ASN A 92 9.09 -5.10 -3.69
CA ASN A 92 9.85 -4.71 -2.49
C ASN A 92 11.36 -4.88 -2.69
N THR A 93 11.79 -5.93 -3.39
CA THR A 93 13.21 -6.15 -3.71
C THR A 93 13.77 -5.05 -4.62
N LEU A 94 12.95 -4.51 -5.52
CA LEU A 94 13.33 -3.37 -6.35
C LEU A 94 13.51 -2.09 -5.50
N MET A 95 12.78 -1.94 -4.40
CA MET A 95 12.95 -0.83 -3.48
C MET A 95 14.28 -0.89 -2.73
N LEU A 96 14.77 -2.08 -2.38
CA LEU A 96 16.07 -2.26 -1.71
C LEU A 96 17.27 -1.81 -2.55
N LYS A 97 17.11 -1.68 -3.87
CA LYS A 97 18.17 -1.22 -4.79
C LYS A 97 18.25 0.30 -4.90
N LYS A 98 17.29 1.03 -4.36
CA LYS A 98 17.28 2.50 -4.41
C LYS A 98 18.21 3.08 -3.35
N LYS A 99 18.80 4.22 -3.66
CA LYS A 99 19.63 4.98 -2.72
C LYS A 99 18.75 5.83 -1.80
N ASN A 100 19.26 6.17 -0.63
CA ASN A 100 18.57 7.08 0.30
C ASN A 100 18.22 8.42 -0.36
N SER A 101 19.08 8.93 -1.23
CA SER A 101 18.85 10.16 -2.02
C SER A 101 17.66 10.09 -2.98
N ASP A 102 17.10 8.90 -3.24
CA ASP A 102 15.96 8.72 -4.14
C ASP A 102 14.61 8.90 -3.43
N TYR A 103 14.63 9.04 -2.09
CA TYR A 103 13.43 9.11 -1.28
C TYR A 103 13.21 10.51 -0.68
N ALA A 104 12.07 11.11 -1.02
CA ALA A 104 11.64 12.38 -0.44
C ALA A 104 11.56 12.32 1.09
N GLN A 105 11.18 11.17 1.65
CA GLN A 105 11.06 10.94 3.09
C GLN A 105 12.39 11.23 3.80
N ILE A 106 13.48 10.68 3.30
CA ILE A 106 14.82 10.84 3.88
C ILE A 106 15.30 12.27 3.72
N ILE A 107 15.22 12.83 2.51
CA ILE A 107 15.67 14.19 2.21
C ILE A 107 14.93 15.23 3.05
N PHE A 108 13.60 15.06 3.24
CA PHE A 108 12.81 16.02 4.00
C PHE A 108 12.98 15.83 5.50
N SER A 109 13.17 14.59 5.98
CA SER A 109 13.43 14.32 7.38
C SER A 109 14.71 14.96 7.87
N ASP A 110 15.79 14.92 7.08
CA ASP A 110 17.05 15.57 7.40
C ASP A 110 16.88 17.09 7.63
N ILE A 111 16.02 17.73 6.83
CA ILE A 111 15.70 19.15 7.00
C ILE A 111 14.84 19.38 8.23
N ILE A 112 13.83 18.54 8.48
CA ILE A 112 12.91 18.68 9.61
C ILE A 112 13.65 18.45 10.93
N LYS A 113 14.50 17.43 11.02
CA LYS A 113 15.28 17.08 12.20
C LYS A 113 16.19 18.18 12.70
N GLN A 114 16.68 19.05 11.81
CA GLN A 114 17.56 20.18 12.14
C GLN A 114 16.82 21.37 12.76
N ASN A 115 15.49 21.31 12.89
CA ASN A 115 14.70 22.40 13.44
C ASN A 115 14.18 22.05 14.84
N ASN A 116 14.06 23.06 15.71
CA ASN A 116 13.53 22.89 17.06
C ASN A 116 12.05 22.50 17.06
N ASP A 117 11.23 23.18 16.26
CA ASP A 117 9.85 22.80 16.03
C ASP A 117 9.76 21.90 14.78
N LYS A 118 9.54 20.61 15.02
CA LYS A 118 9.43 19.56 14.00
C LYS A 118 7.97 19.28 13.64
N SER A 119 7.01 20.10 14.08
CA SER A 119 5.59 19.85 13.82
C SER A 119 5.32 19.77 12.33
N LEU A 120 4.65 18.69 11.90
CA LEU A 120 4.50 18.28 10.51
C LEU A 120 3.02 18.00 10.18
N LEU A 121 2.62 18.32 8.95
CA LEU A 121 1.34 17.95 8.34
C LEU A 121 1.56 17.35 6.96
N ASN A 122 1.06 16.13 6.74
CA ASN A 122 0.92 15.55 5.40
C ASN A 122 -0.40 16.00 4.79
N TYR A 123 -0.38 17.13 4.12
CA TYR A 123 -1.58 17.81 3.67
C TYR A 123 -2.15 17.20 2.39
N GLY A 124 -3.34 16.59 2.53
CA GLY A 124 -4.12 16.06 1.41
C GLY A 124 -3.69 14.69 0.89
N PHE A 125 -2.82 13.97 1.59
CA PHE A 125 -2.40 12.62 1.20
C PHE A 125 -2.12 11.72 2.41
N LEU A 126 -2.18 10.39 2.18
CA LEU A 126 -1.84 9.38 3.17
C LEU A 126 -0.33 9.40 3.45
N ASP A 127 0.06 9.27 4.72
CA ASP A 127 1.48 9.22 5.08
C ASP A 127 2.20 8.07 4.38
N GLY A 128 3.34 8.39 3.80
CA GLY A 128 4.23 7.44 3.14
C GLY A 128 5.54 7.25 3.90
N GLY A 129 5.51 7.37 5.24
CA GLY A 129 6.68 7.20 6.09
C GLY A 129 7.41 8.49 6.47
N PHE A 130 6.86 9.67 6.15
CA PHE A 130 7.48 10.96 6.51
C PHE A 130 7.55 11.18 8.02
N TYR A 131 6.50 10.82 8.76
CA TYR A 131 6.48 10.93 10.22
C TYR A 131 7.48 10.01 10.88
N LEU A 132 7.55 8.76 10.41
CA LEU A 132 8.51 7.77 10.92
C LEU A 132 9.94 8.22 10.67
N GLU A 133 10.26 8.62 9.45
CA GLU A 133 11.62 9.01 9.08
C GLU A 133 12.05 10.32 9.76
N ALA A 134 11.14 11.27 9.91
CA ALA A 134 11.41 12.54 10.60
C ALA A 134 11.44 12.38 12.14
N GLU A 135 11.08 11.21 12.68
CA GLU A 135 10.97 10.96 14.13
C GLU A 135 10.02 11.95 14.82
N VAL A 136 8.89 12.21 14.15
CA VAL A 136 7.88 13.17 14.63
C VAL A 136 6.62 12.43 15.05
N ILE A 137 6.17 12.70 16.27
CA ILE A 137 4.86 12.22 16.74
C ILE A 137 3.79 13.20 16.22
N PRO A 138 2.72 12.70 15.57
CA PRO A 138 1.64 13.56 15.11
C PRO A 138 1.03 14.38 16.26
N LYS A 139 1.01 15.70 16.11
CA LYS A 139 0.48 16.63 17.12
C LYS A 139 -1.04 16.83 16.99
N TYR A 140 -1.58 16.60 15.80
CA TYR A 140 -2.99 16.83 15.49
C TYR A 140 -3.66 15.56 15.00
N TYR A 141 -4.97 15.43 15.25
CA TYR A 141 -5.73 14.22 14.88
C TYR A 141 -5.73 13.97 13.38
N TYR A 142 -5.94 14.98 12.56
CA TYR A 142 -5.91 14.87 11.10
C TYR A 142 -4.54 15.23 10.50
N PHE A 143 -3.50 14.56 10.96
CA PHE A 143 -2.11 14.79 10.51
C PHE A 143 -1.83 14.29 9.08
N MET A 144 -2.72 13.49 8.52
CA MET A 144 -2.67 12.99 7.14
C MET A 144 -4.09 12.81 6.60
N LYS A 145 -4.23 12.68 5.28
CA LYS A 145 -5.50 12.31 4.66
C LYS A 145 -5.61 10.80 4.54
N ASN A 146 -6.72 10.22 5.00
CA ASN A 146 -7.08 8.83 4.76
C ASN A 146 -7.57 8.62 3.32
N ASN A 147 -7.68 7.34 2.90
CA ASN A 147 -8.22 6.96 1.58
C ASN A 147 -9.75 7.12 1.48
N ILE A 148 -10.35 7.96 2.31
CA ILE A 148 -11.78 8.24 2.28
C ILE A 148 -12.02 9.44 1.35
N PRO A 149 -12.95 9.33 0.38
CA PRO A 149 -13.32 10.45 -0.46
C PRO A 149 -13.85 11.63 0.36
N TYR A 150 -13.52 12.86 -0.04
CA TYR A 150 -13.97 14.09 0.62
C TYR A 150 -15.50 14.14 0.84
N LYS A 151 -16.27 13.68 -0.17
CA LYS A 151 -17.73 13.62 -0.08
C LYS A 151 -18.26 12.82 1.11
N ASN A 152 -17.54 11.77 1.50
CA ASN A 152 -17.95 10.87 2.58
C ASN A 152 -17.45 11.30 3.96
N TYR A 153 -16.36 12.08 4.00
CA TYR A 153 -15.75 12.55 5.24
C TYR A 153 -15.03 13.89 5.01
N PRO A 154 -15.80 15.00 4.87
CA PRO A 154 -15.24 16.32 4.58
C PRO A 154 -14.43 16.89 5.76
N GLU A 155 -14.85 16.62 7.00
CA GLU A 155 -14.25 17.16 8.23
C GLU A 155 -12.73 17.01 8.27
N MET A 156 -12.22 15.86 7.84
CA MET A 156 -10.76 15.61 7.83
C MET A 156 -9.99 16.62 6.99
N MET A 157 -10.50 16.97 5.81
CA MET A 157 -9.81 17.92 4.94
C MET A 157 -10.07 19.36 5.34
N ASP A 158 -11.25 19.65 5.89
CA ASP A 158 -11.62 20.99 6.38
C ASP A 158 -10.75 21.35 7.63
N GLU A 159 -10.51 20.39 8.51
CA GLU A 159 -9.59 20.55 9.63
C GLU A 159 -8.13 20.73 9.17
N GLN A 160 -7.68 19.96 8.19
CA GLN A 160 -6.36 20.18 7.60
C GLN A 160 -6.25 21.57 6.96
N ASP A 161 -7.30 22.03 6.25
CA ASP A 161 -7.38 23.36 5.68
C ASP A 161 -7.27 24.43 6.80
N ARG A 162 -7.90 24.20 7.96
CA ARG A 162 -7.82 25.08 9.14
C ARG A 162 -6.41 25.10 9.74
N TYR A 163 -5.75 23.93 9.86
CA TYR A 163 -4.36 23.89 10.37
C TYR A 163 -3.40 24.69 9.50
N VAL A 164 -3.62 24.69 8.19
CA VAL A 164 -2.83 25.49 7.24
C VAL A 164 -3.12 26.99 7.38
N ASP A 165 -4.40 27.38 7.44
CA ASP A 165 -4.82 28.79 7.56
C ASP A 165 -4.33 29.42 8.86
N GLU A 166 -4.40 28.68 9.97
CA GLU A 166 -3.95 29.13 11.31
C GLU A 166 -2.44 28.93 11.53
N ALA A 167 -1.71 28.44 10.52
CA ALA A 167 -0.28 28.16 10.59
C ALA A 167 0.14 27.35 11.84
N LYS A 168 -0.63 26.27 12.14
CA LYS A 168 -0.47 25.46 13.37
C LYS A 168 0.78 24.58 13.40
N VAL A 169 1.33 24.23 12.23
CA VAL A 169 2.51 23.37 12.08
C VAL A 169 3.66 24.15 11.47
N ASN A 170 4.89 23.72 11.75
CA ASN A 170 6.07 24.35 11.16
C ASN A 170 6.34 23.86 9.75
N PHE A 171 6.00 22.58 9.45
CA PHE A 171 6.25 21.97 8.16
C PHE A 171 4.97 21.40 7.55
N ILE A 172 4.83 21.59 6.23
CA ILE A 172 3.76 20.98 5.42
C ILE A 172 4.39 20.23 4.26
N ILE A 173 4.00 18.98 4.08
CA ILE A 173 4.35 18.21 2.89
C ILE A 173 3.09 18.03 2.04
N VAL A 174 3.24 18.24 0.73
CA VAL A 174 2.18 17.99 -0.25
C VAL A 174 2.69 17.17 -1.43
N LYS A 175 1.75 16.53 -2.14
CA LYS A 175 2.00 15.95 -3.47
C LYS A 175 1.64 16.96 -4.55
N ASN A 176 2.27 16.84 -5.72
CA ASN A 176 1.94 17.65 -6.90
C ASN A 176 0.49 17.50 -7.40
N THR A 177 -0.24 16.50 -6.88
CA THR A 177 -1.67 16.28 -7.18
C THR A 177 -2.62 17.16 -6.36
N ILE A 178 -2.10 17.94 -5.41
CA ILE A 178 -2.92 18.85 -4.61
C ILE A 178 -3.49 19.99 -5.48
N SER A 179 -4.72 20.47 -5.19
CA SER A 179 -5.36 21.51 -5.96
C SER A 179 -4.62 22.86 -5.85
N LYS A 180 -4.66 23.65 -6.93
CA LYS A 180 -4.08 25.01 -6.95
C LYS A 180 -4.60 25.89 -5.82
N LYS A 181 -5.91 25.84 -5.55
CA LYS A 181 -6.56 26.57 -4.44
C LYS A 181 -5.88 26.29 -3.09
N ARG A 182 -5.49 25.03 -2.82
CA ARG A 182 -4.80 24.66 -1.57
C ARG A 182 -3.34 25.10 -1.57
N ILE A 183 -2.67 25.10 -2.72
CA ILE A 183 -1.30 25.66 -2.83
C ILE A 183 -1.32 27.15 -2.52
N ASP A 184 -2.27 27.90 -3.06
CA ASP A 184 -2.40 29.34 -2.81
C ASP A 184 -2.70 29.63 -1.32
N LYS A 185 -3.45 28.74 -0.65
CA LYS A 185 -3.70 28.80 0.78
C LYS A 185 -2.38 28.59 1.58
N ILE A 186 -1.58 27.58 1.24
CA ILE A 186 -0.27 27.35 1.89
C ILE A 186 0.63 28.56 1.76
N ARG A 187 0.73 29.15 0.58
CA ARG A 187 1.64 30.26 0.27
C ARG A 187 1.39 31.53 1.07
N LYS A 188 0.23 31.67 1.73
CA LYS A 188 -0.04 32.80 2.62
C LYS A 188 0.87 32.81 3.84
N ASN A 189 1.11 31.63 4.41
CA ASN A 189 1.78 31.47 5.70
C ASN A 189 3.08 30.66 5.60
N TYR A 190 3.35 30.05 4.45
CA TYR A 190 4.46 29.12 4.24
C TYR A 190 5.19 29.41 2.93
N HIS A 191 6.47 29.11 2.89
CA HIS A 191 7.30 29.13 1.67
C HIS A 191 7.84 27.74 1.36
N GLU A 192 8.02 27.44 0.08
CA GLU A 192 8.64 26.20 -0.39
C GLU A 192 10.13 26.20 -0.04
N ILE A 193 10.61 25.14 0.60
CA ILE A 193 12.04 25.00 0.95
C ILE A 193 12.71 23.84 0.21
N LYS A 194 11.96 22.82 -0.19
CA LYS A 194 12.49 21.68 -0.94
C LYS A 194 11.42 21.01 -1.79
N ARG A 195 11.86 20.57 -2.96
CA ARG A 195 11.06 19.74 -3.87
C ARG A 195 11.86 18.52 -4.25
N HIS A 196 11.21 17.36 -4.28
CA HIS A 196 11.82 16.12 -4.73
C HIS A 196 10.84 15.27 -5.52
N THR A 197 11.31 14.72 -6.64
CA THR A 197 10.51 13.82 -7.49
C THR A 197 11.08 12.42 -7.37
N GLN A 198 10.22 11.48 -6.99
CA GLN A 198 10.59 10.07 -6.90
C GLN A 198 9.70 9.22 -7.80
N THR A 199 10.27 8.16 -8.34
CA THR A 199 9.59 7.19 -9.18
C THR A 199 9.39 5.91 -8.39
N ASN A 200 8.16 5.41 -8.34
CA ASN A 200 7.87 4.11 -7.73
C ASN A 200 8.28 2.95 -8.67
N ASN A 201 8.13 1.71 -8.19
CA ASN A 201 8.47 0.52 -8.98
C ASN A 201 7.56 0.29 -10.18
N LEU A 202 6.38 0.92 -10.20
CA LEU A 202 5.43 0.90 -11.32
C LEU A 202 5.71 2.01 -12.35
N LYS A 203 6.89 2.66 -12.27
CA LYS A 203 7.31 3.79 -13.12
C LYS A 203 6.40 5.03 -12.98
N GLN A 204 5.59 5.11 -11.93
CA GLN A 204 4.80 6.31 -11.64
C GLN A 204 5.67 7.31 -10.89
N THR A 205 5.70 8.53 -11.36
CA THR A 205 6.44 9.63 -10.73
C THR A 205 5.52 10.42 -9.81
N THR A 206 6.01 10.72 -8.62
CA THR A 206 5.33 11.59 -7.66
C THR A 206 6.31 12.66 -7.21
N THR A 207 5.91 13.91 -7.31
CA THR A 207 6.67 15.04 -6.77
C THR A 207 6.11 15.42 -5.41
N TYR A 208 6.97 15.41 -4.40
CA TYR A 208 6.69 15.93 -3.08
C TYR A 208 7.30 17.31 -2.93
N ILE A 209 6.62 18.17 -2.18
CA ILE A 209 7.05 19.54 -1.91
C ILE A 209 6.98 19.77 -0.41
N LEU A 210 8.08 20.21 0.17
CA LEU A 210 8.18 20.59 1.59
C LEU A 210 8.09 22.10 1.70
N TYR A 211 7.14 22.56 2.49
CA TYR A 211 6.95 23.96 2.88
C TYR A 211 7.33 24.15 4.35
N LYS A 212 7.85 25.32 4.66
CA LYS A 212 8.15 25.78 6.03
C LYS A 212 7.36 27.03 6.34
N LYS A 213 6.90 27.15 7.59
CA LYS A 213 6.22 28.33 8.10
C LYS A 213 7.11 29.57 7.97
N ASN A 214 6.53 30.68 7.54
CA ASN A 214 7.21 31.95 7.47
C ASN A 214 7.59 32.38 8.90
N LYS A 215 8.76 33.01 9.03
CA LYS A 215 9.11 33.65 10.31
C LYS A 215 8.17 34.84 10.49
N SER A 216 7.42 34.85 11.58
CA SER A 216 6.69 36.02 12.07
C SER A 216 7.67 37.02 12.67
#